data_7261553cd42850feca5c5c2b2dbf0104
#
_entry.id   7261553cd42850feca5c5c2b2dbf0104
#
_cell.length_a   1.000
_cell.length_b   1.000
_cell.length_c   1.000
_cell.angle_alpha   90.00
_cell.angle_beta   90.00
_cell.angle_gamma   90.00
#
_symmetry.space_group_name_H-M   'P 1'
#
loop_
_entity.id
_entity.type
_entity.pdbx_description
1 polymer ?
#
loop_
_entity_poly.entity_id
_entity_poly.type
_entity_poly.pdbx_seq_one_letter_code
_entity_poly.pdbx_strand_id
1 'polypeptide(L)'
;MSNLNNQIQGKIFYTSDLHLFHDNVIKLNNRPFQDMDEMVKFIVNKWNTKVKNGDLVRIIGDVGYPKNKQDVENVIKILSILNGDKELVTGNHDTKFLKEKSFRKLFKKISVYDYAKDGKRKVVLFHYPIEEWNGYHNGSYHLFGHVHGNEDNLKQIDRRFNVGMDVNGFVPVTLDELITKAKI
;
A
#
# COMPACT_ATOMS: atom_id res chain seq x y z
N MET A 1 -5.02 -21.54 -27.05
CA MET A 1 -4.33 -20.91 -25.90
C MET A 1 -4.84 -19.48 -25.82
N SER A 2 -5.87 -19.26 -25.02
CA SER A 2 -6.53 -17.95 -24.89
C SER A 2 -5.71 -17.06 -23.95
N ASN A 3 -5.01 -16.07 -24.51
CA ASN A 3 -4.48 -14.94 -23.75
C ASN A 3 -5.67 -14.16 -23.17
N LEU A 4 -6.06 -14.48 -21.96
CA LEU A 4 -6.90 -13.61 -21.15
C LEU A 4 -6.06 -12.38 -20.81
N ASN A 5 -6.12 -11.38 -21.69
CA ASN A 5 -5.77 -10.00 -21.34
C ASN A 5 -6.72 -9.56 -20.22
N ASN A 6 -6.36 -9.82 -18.97
CA ASN A 6 -6.96 -9.16 -17.82
C ASN A 6 -6.58 -7.66 -17.88
N GLN A 7 -7.24 -6.92 -18.74
CA GLN A 7 -7.15 -5.46 -18.72
C GLN A 7 -7.88 -5.00 -17.45
N ILE A 8 -7.12 -4.38 -16.55
CA ILE A 8 -7.69 -3.63 -15.44
C ILE A 8 -8.54 -2.53 -16.06
N GLN A 9 -9.88 -2.63 -15.93
CA GLN A 9 -10.81 -1.63 -16.44
C GLN A 9 -10.86 -0.37 -15.57
N GLY A 10 -10.38 -0.44 -14.31
CA GLY A 10 -10.39 0.63 -13.33
C GLY A 10 -9.01 1.31 -13.19
N LYS A 11 -8.94 2.22 -12.23
CA LYS A 11 -7.70 2.90 -11.84
C LYS A 11 -6.83 1.97 -11.01
N ILE A 12 -5.51 2.24 -11.02
CA ILE A 12 -4.55 1.60 -10.13
C ILE A 12 -4.17 2.59 -9.03
N PHE A 13 -4.34 2.16 -7.80
CA PHE A 13 -3.95 2.88 -6.60
C PHE A 13 -2.82 2.18 -5.87
N TYR A 14 -2.07 2.94 -5.08
CA TYR A 14 -0.96 2.47 -4.27
C TYR A 14 -1.10 3.00 -2.85
N THR A 15 -0.67 2.20 -1.89
CA THR A 15 -0.61 2.58 -0.49
C THR A 15 0.33 1.64 0.26
N SER A 16 0.74 2.00 1.46
CA SER A 16 1.48 1.16 2.41
C SER A 16 1.26 1.63 3.85
N ASP A 17 1.78 0.87 4.80
CA ASP A 17 1.87 1.25 6.20
C ASP A 17 0.51 1.62 6.83
N LEU A 18 -0.52 0.80 6.54
CA LEU A 18 -1.84 0.99 7.14
C LEU A 18 -1.76 0.84 8.66
N HIS A 19 -0.96 -0.15 9.13
CA HIS A 19 -0.76 -0.45 10.54
C HIS A 19 -2.07 -0.58 11.34
N LEU A 20 -3.05 -1.25 10.74
CA LEU A 20 -4.33 -1.52 11.41
C LEU A 20 -4.08 -2.33 12.69
N PHE A 21 -4.71 -1.92 13.79
CA PHE A 21 -4.57 -2.51 15.13
C PHE A 21 -3.13 -2.52 15.68
N HIS A 22 -2.35 -1.50 15.30
CA HIS A 22 -1.06 -1.20 15.90
C HIS A 22 -1.22 -0.05 16.91
N ASP A 23 -1.50 -0.35 18.17
CA ASP A 23 -1.90 0.65 19.17
C ASP A 23 -0.95 1.85 19.28
N ASN A 24 0.34 1.62 19.11
CA ASN A 24 1.34 2.68 19.28
C ASN A 24 1.58 3.50 18.01
N VAL A 25 1.08 3.09 16.82
CA VAL A 25 1.42 3.77 15.56
C VAL A 25 0.99 5.24 15.54
N ILE A 26 -0.14 5.55 16.19
CA ILE A 26 -0.67 6.91 16.28
C ILE A 26 0.34 7.84 16.96
N LYS A 27 0.90 7.41 18.10
CA LYS A 27 1.90 8.19 18.83
C LYS A 27 3.27 8.19 18.16
N LEU A 28 3.71 7.03 17.67
CA LEU A 28 5.05 6.88 17.08
C LEU A 28 5.22 7.71 15.80
N ASN A 29 4.15 7.84 15.02
CA ASN A 29 4.18 8.57 13.74
C ASN A 29 3.37 9.87 13.77
N ASN A 30 3.01 10.37 14.97
CA ASN A 30 2.23 11.59 15.14
C ASN A 30 0.98 11.65 14.24
N ARG A 31 0.25 10.51 14.10
CA ARG A 31 -0.96 10.43 13.30
C ARG A 31 -2.06 11.28 13.94
N PRO A 32 -2.84 12.04 13.16
CA PRO A 32 -3.83 12.99 13.68
C PRO A 32 -5.15 12.32 14.12
N PHE A 33 -5.06 11.27 14.92
CA PHE A 33 -6.19 10.51 15.43
C PHE A 33 -6.09 10.35 16.95
N GLN A 34 -7.24 10.33 17.63
CA GLN A 34 -7.29 10.14 19.08
C GLN A 34 -7.03 8.68 19.45
N ASP A 35 -7.59 7.76 18.65
CA ASP A 35 -7.50 6.31 18.88
C ASP A 35 -7.53 5.51 17.57
N MET A 36 -7.40 4.19 17.70
CA MET A 36 -7.40 3.25 16.59
C MET A 36 -8.75 3.20 15.87
N ASP A 37 -9.85 3.32 16.58
CA ASP A 37 -11.20 3.26 16.02
C ASP A 37 -11.47 4.48 15.12
N GLU A 38 -11.06 5.67 15.54
CA GLU A 38 -11.14 6.88 14.73
C GLU A 38 -10.28 6.73 13.47
N MET A 39 -9.04 6.27 13.61
CA MET A 39 -8.12 6.05 12.48
C MET A 39 -8.71 5.07 11.47
N VAL A 40 -9.21 3.92 11.94
CA VAL A 40 -9.81 2.89 11.07
C VAL A 40 -11.04 3.42 10.34
N LYS A 41 -11.95 4.09 11.04
CA LYS A 41 -13.15 4.71 10.43
C LYS A 41 -12.78 5.73 9.38
N PHE A 42 -11.77 6.57 9.65
CA PHE A 42 -11.28 7.56 8.70
C PHE A 42 -10.69 6.90 7.44
N ILE A 43 -9.80 5.92 7.61
CA ILE A 43 -9.18 5.19 6.48
C ILE A 43 -10.25 4.51 5.64
N VAL A 44 -11.19 3.77 6.24
CA VAL A 44 -12.27 3.07 5.51
C VAL A 44 -13.11 4.06 4.71
N ASN A 45 -13.50 5.17 5.32
CA ASN A 45 -14.33 6.19 4.65
C ASN A 45 -13.57 6.82 3.47
N LYS A 46 -12.34 7.30 3.69
CA LYS A 46 -11.51 7.93 2.64
C LYS A 46 -11.19 6.98 1.51
N TRP A 47 -10.82 5.73 1.85
CA TRP A 47 -10.54 4.69 0.86
C TRP A 47 -11.79 4.43 -0.02
N ASN A 48 -12.93 4.11 0.58
CA ASN A 48 -14.14 3.75 -0.14
C ASN A 48 -14.80 4.94 -0.89
N THR A 49 -14.49 6.16 -0.47
CA THR A 49 -14.86 7.36 -1.23
C THR A 49 -14.06 7.46 -2.53
N LYS A 50 -12.78 7.14 -2.51
CA LYS A 50 -11.85 7.32 -3.64
C LYS A 50 -11.76 6.10 -4.55
N VAL A 51 -11.62 4.92 -3.95
CA VAL A 51 -11.50 3.63 -4.66
C VAL A 51 -12.89 3.07 -4.93
N LYS A 52 -13.13 2.58 -6.15
CA LYS A 52 -14.40 2.00 -6.58
C LYS A 52 -14.25 0.52 -6.92
N ASN A 53 -15.38 -0.18 -7.05
CA ASN A 53 -15.37 -1.53 -7.57
C ASN A 53 -14.82 -1.54 -9.00
N GLY A 54 -13.91 -2.49 -9.28
CA GLY A 54 -13.20 -2.57 -10.55
C GLY A 54 -11.84 -1.86 -10.56
N ASP A 55 -11.53 -1.02 -9.56
CA ASP A 55 -10.19 -0.48 -9.35
C ASP A 55 -9.27 -1.57 -8.75
N LEU A 56 -7.96 -1.39 -8.90
CA LEU A 56 -6.94 -2.21 -8.27
C LEU A 56 -6.17 -1.37 -7.24
N VAL A 57 -6.01 -1.90 -6.03
CA VAL A 57 -5.13 -1.30 -5.02
C VAL A 57 -3.95 -2.22 -4.73
N ARG A 58 -2.75 -1.71 -4.93
CA ARG A 58 -1.49 -2.37 -4.58
C ARG A 58 -1.02 -1.86 -3.24
N ILE A 59 -1.10 -2.73 -2.22
CA ILE A 59 -0.65 -2.45 -0.87
C ILE A 59 0.81 -2.87 -0.77
N ILE A 60 1.69 -1.95 -0.41
CA ILE A 60 3.14 -2.16 -0.37
C ILE A 60 3.59 -2.34 1.09
N GLY A 61 3.00 -3.34 1.72
CA GLY A 61 3.35 -3.84 3.04
C GLY A 61 2.73 -3.13 4.23
N ASP A 62 2.91 -3.77 5.35
CA ASP A 62 2.55 -3.33 6.69
C ASP A 62 1.07 -2.98 6.84
N VAL A 63 0.21 -3.97 6.49
CA VAL A 63 -1.25 -3.84 6.60
C VAL A 63 -1.73 -3.73 8.04
N GLY A 64 -0.97 -4.27 8.99
CA GLY A 64 -1.31 -4.21 10.40
C GLY A 64 -0.23 -4.79 11.32
N TYR A 65 -0.45 -4.70 12.63
CA TYR A 65 0.45 -5.24 13.65
C TYR A 65 -0.31 -6.07 14.68
N PRO A 66 -0.66 -7.34 14.36
CA PRO A 66 -1.49 -8.15 15.24
C PRO A 66 -0.71 -8.63 16.47
N LYS A 67 -1.27 -8.41 17.66
CA LYS A 67 -0.75 -8.93 18.93
C LYS A 67 -1.32 -10.32 19.21
N ASN A 68 -2.55 -10.57 18.78
CA ASN A 68 -3.31 -11.78 19.04
C ASN A 68 -4.14 -12.18 17.81
N LYS A 69 -4.86 -13.28 17.91
CA LYS A 69 -5.70 -13.80 16.83
C LYS A 69 -6.87 -12.87 16.49
N GLN A 70 -7.46 -12.22 17.49
CA GLN A 70 -8.57 -11.30 17.29
C GLN A 70 -8.15 -10.10 16.41
N ASP A 71 -6.92 -9.58 16.61
CA ASP A 71 -6.40 -8.49 15.77
C ASP A 71 -6.26 -8.93 14.31
N VAL A 72 -5.83 -10.18 14.07
CA VAL A 72 -5.77 -10.74 12.71
C VAL A 72 -7.16 -10.78 12.07
N GLU A 73 -8.15 -11.28 12.81
CA GLU A 73 -9.54 -11.34 12.35
C GLU A 73 -10.10 -9.93 12.06
N ASN A 74 -9.81 -8.96 12.91
CA ASN A 74 -10.21 -7.57 12.74
C ASN A 74 -9.57 -6.95 11.48
N VAL A 75 -8.26 -7.17 11.25
CA VAL A 75 -7.59 -6.71 10.02
C VAL A 75 -8.25 -7.32 8.78
N ILE A 76 -8.50 -8.63 8.79
CA ILE A 76 -9.17 -9.34 7.70
C ILE A 76 -10.56 -8.71 7.43
N LYS A 77 -11.34 -8.46 8.49
CA LYS A 77 -12.66 -7.82 8.40
C LYS A 77 -12.56 -6.45 7.76
N ILE A 78 -11.62 -5.60 8.20
CA ILE A 78 -11.44 -4.27 7.61
C ILE A 78 -11.02 -4.37 6.15
N LEU A 79 -10.01 -5.17 5.81
CA LEU A 79 -9.58 -5.34 4.42
C LEU A 79 -10.70 -5.85 3.50
N SER A 80 -11.63 -6.66 4.02
CA SER A 80 -12.74 -7.21 3.24
C SER A 80 -13.81 -6.18 2.86
N ILE A 81 -13.94 -5.09 3.62
CA ILE A 81 -14.92 -4.01 3.34
C ILE A 81 -14.32 -2.83 2.57
N LEU A 82 -13.00 -2.85 2.33
CA LEU A 82 -12.35 -1.86 1.47
C LEU A 82 -12.62 -2.18 0.00
N ASN A 83 -13.05 -1.16 -0.76
CA ASN A 83 -13.34 -1.29 -2.19
C ASN A 83 -12.09 -1.64 -3.01
N GLY A 84 -12.33 -2.19 -4.19
CA GLY A 84 -11.31 -2.54 -5.19
C GLY A 84 -10.68 -3.91 -4.96
N ASP A 85 -10.16 -4.46 -6.05
CA ASP A 85 -9.30 -5.64 -6.02
C ASP A 85 -7.98 -5.29 -5.34
N LYS A 86 -7.35 -6.25 -4.69
CA LYS A 86 -6.13 -6.00 -3.91
C LYS A 86 -4.98 -6.90 -4.33
N GLU A 87 -3.78 -6.33 -4.41
CA GLU A 87 -2.50 -7.03 -4.48
C GLU A 87 -1.62 -6.59 -3.30
N LEU A 88 -0.81 -7.50 -2.77
CA LEU A 88 0.08 -7.24 -1.64
C LEU A 88 1.54 -7.49 -2.02
N VAL A 89 2.37 -6.48 -1.82
CA VAL A 89 3.80 -6.65 -1.63
C VAL A 89 4.04 -6.64 -0.12
N THR A 90 4.62 -7.71 0.43
CA THR A 90 4.71 -7.87 1.88
C THR A 90 5.72 -6.95 2.52
N GLY A 91 5.36 -6.37 3.66
CA GLY A 91 6.25 -5.67 4.57
C GLY A 91 6.76 -6.57 5.72
N ASN A 92 7.53 -5.98 6.62
CA ASN A 92 8.13 -6.72 7.75
C ASN A 92 7.12 -7.15 8.81
N HIS A 93 5.96 -6.51 8.89
CA HIS A 93 4.91 -6.86 9.86
C HIS A 93 3.86 -7.84 9.32
N ASP A 94 3.90 -8.19 8.03
CA ASP A 94 2.84 -8.99 7.41
C ASP A 94 2.97 -10.51 7.62
N THR A 95 4.11 -11.00 8.10
CA THR A 95 4.41 -12.45 8.19
C THR A 95 3.40 -13.26 8.99
N LYS A 96 2.81 -12.69 10.04
CA LYS A 96 1.78 -13.35 10.85
C LYS A 96 0.50 -13.57 10.06
N PHE A 97 0.09 -12.58 9.26
CA PHE A 97 -1.11 -12.64 8.42
C PHE A 97 -1.01 -13.68 7.32
N LEU A 98 0.19 -13.90 6.77
CA LEU A 98 0.41 -14.85 5.67
C LEU A 98 0.13 -16.31 6.05
N LYS A 99 0.08 -16.63 7.34
CA LYS A 99 -0.32 -17.95 7.84
C LYS A 99 -1.82 -18.20 7.68
N GLU A 100 -2.63 -17.14 7.65
CA GLU A 100 -4.08 -17.24 7.60
C GLU A 100 -4.59 -17.34 6.14
N LYS A 101 -5.28 -18.43 5.82
CA LYS A 101 -5.85 -18.67 4.49
C LYS A 101 -6.88 -17.60 4.11
N SER A 102 -7.69 -17.14 5.08
CA SER A 102 -8.69 -16.08 4.90
C SER A 102 -8.06 -14.76 4.52
N PHE A 103 -6.92 -14.40 5.12
CA PHE A 103 -6.16 -13.21 4.73
C PHE A 103 -5.64 -13.31 3.29
N ARG A 104 -4.97 -14.42 2.93
CA ARG A 104 -4.42 -14.59 1.58
C ARG A 104 -5.47 -14.52 0.48
N LYS A 105 -6.71 -14.96 0.74
CA LYS A 105 -7.83 -14.92 -0.21
C LYS A 105 -8.31 -13.50 -0.54
N LEU A 106 -7.96 -12.50 0.24
CA LEU A 106 -8.30 -11.10 -0.02
C LEU A 106 -7.49 -10.49 -1.16
N PHE A 107 -6.41 -11.14 -1.57
CA PHE A 107 -5.47 -10.61 -2.56
C PHE A 107 -5.43 -11.48 -3.82
N LYS A 108 -5.45 -10.83 -4.97
CA LYS A 108 -5.24 -11.49 -6.27
C LYS A 108 -3.80 -11.97 -6.45
N LYS A 109 -2.85 -11.26 -5.80
CA LYS A 109 -1.42 -11.56 -5.83
C LYS A 109 -0.79 -11.18 -4.50
N ILE A 110 0.16 -12.01 -4.04
CA ILE A 110 1.02 -11.70 -2.90
C ILE A 110 2.47 -11.96 -3.33
N SER A 111 3.35 -11.00 -3.09
CA SER A 111 4.78 -11.10 -3.44
C SER A 111 5.63 -10.33 -2.42
N VAL A 112 6.94 -10.57 -2.40
CA VAL A 112 7.89 -9.76 -1.62
C VAL A 112 8.37 -8.56 -2.43
N TYR A 113 8.47 -8.73 -3.74
CA TYR A 113 8.90 -7.75 -4.73
C TYR A 113 8.04 -7.92 -5.97
N ASP A 114 7.69 -6.84 -6.64
CA ASP A 114 6.95 -6.90 -7.90
C ASP A 114 7.49 -5.91 -8.94
N TYR A 115 7.48 -6.33 -10.20
CA TYR A 115 7.76 -5.48 -11.35
C TYR A 115 6.53 -5.46 -12.25
N ALA A 116 5.71 -4.45 -12.07
CA ALA A 116 4.37 -4.37 -12.62
C ALA A 116 4.25 -3.27 -13.67
N LYS A 117 3.06 -3.19 -14.29
CA LYS A 117 2.69 -2.11 -15.21
C LYS A 117 1.62 -1.22 -14.59
N ASP A 118 1.69 0.07 -14.91
CA ASP A 118 0.65 1.07 -14.70
C ASP A 118 0.47 1.83 -16.03
N GLY A 119 -0.48 1.39 -16.84
CA GLY A 119 -0.60 1.79 -18.23
C GLY A 119 0.66 1.41 -19.04
N LYS A 120 1.32 2.41 -19.62
CA LYS A 120 2.60 2.22 -20.34
C LYS A 120 3.83 2.30 -19.43
N ARG A 121 3.67 2.74 -18.19
CA ARG A 121 4.76 2.90 -17.22
C ARG A 121 5.07 1.58 -16.55
N LYS A 122 6.33 1.38 -16.18
CA LYS A 122 6.79 0.26 -15.38
C LYS A 122 7.04 0.73 -13.95
N VAL A 123 6.58 -0.05 -12.98
CA VAL A 123 6.71 0.25 -11.55
C VAL A 123 7.32 -0.93 -10.82
N VAL A 124 8.31 -0.65 -10.00
CA VAL A 124 8.87 -1.58 -9.03
C VAL A 124 8.21 -1.32 -7.70
N LEU A 125 7.67 -2.37 -7.09
CA LEU A 125 7.00 -2.34 -5.82
C LEU A 125 7.82 -3.16 -4.83
N PHE A 126 8.32 -2.51 -3.80
CA PHE A 126 9.07 -3.13 -2.73
C PHE A 126 8.87 -2.31 -1.46
N HIS A 127 8.65 -2.98 -0.33
CA HIS A 127 8.30 -2.29 0.91
C HIS A 127 9.39 -1.31 1.37
N TYR A 128 10.65 -1.67 1.19
CA TYR A 128 11.78 -0.82 1.58
C TYR A 128 12.22 0.14 0.45
N PRO A 129 12.67 1.36 0.78
CA PRO A 129 13.31 2.26 -0.18
C PRO A 129 14.67 1.68 -0.62
N ILE A 130 14.85 1.51 -1.92
CA ILE A 130 16.13 1.08 -2.52
C ILE A 130 16.67 2.17 -3.44
N GLU A 131 17.97 2.21 -3.67
CA GLU A 131 18.60 3.25 -4.48
C GLU A 131 18.57 2.94 -5.98
N GLU A 132 18.68 1.66 -6.33
CA GLU A 132 18.57 1.18 -7.72
C GLU A 132 17.58 0.03 -7.80
N TRP A 133 16.81 0.00 -8.86
CA TRP A 133 15.79 -1.02 -9.10
C TRP A 133 15.70 -1.41 -10.58
N ASN A 134 14.98 -2.45 -10.88
CA ASN A 134 14.82 -2.95 -12.25
C ASN A 134 14.24 -1.87 -13.18
N GLY A 135 14.97 -1.56 -14.24
CA GLY A 135 14.58 -0.55 -15.21
C GLY A 135 14.80 0.90 -14.76
N TYR A 136 15.58 1.16 -13.69
CA TYR A 136 15.92 2.50 -13.21
C TYR A 136 16.40 3.42 -14.34
N HIS A 137 17.40 2.98 -15.12
CA HIS A 137 17.93 3.73 -16.26
C HIS A 137 16.96 3.78 -17.47
N ASN A 138 15.92 2.96 -17.48
CA ASN A 138 14.91 2.90 -18.53
C ASN A 138 13.59 3.58 -18.13
N GLY A 139 13.61 4.47 -17.11
CA GLY A 139 12.48 5.30 -16.72
C GLY A 139 11.40 4.60 -15.89
N SER A 140 11.66 3.44 -15.28
CA SER A 140 10.73 2.84 -14.33
C SER A 140 10.67 3.63 -13.03
N TYR A 141 9.58 3.47 -12.31
CA TYR A 141 9.31 4.07 -11.00
C TYR A 141 9.56 3.05 -9.89
N HIS A 142 9.95 3.51 -8.70
CA HIS A 142 9.96 2.71 -7.49
C HIS A 142 8.96 3.26 -6.48
N LEU A 143 8.04 2.41 -6.01
CA LEU A 143 7.07 2.77 -4.99
C LEU A 143 7.35 1.94 -3.74
N PHE A 144 7.42 2.61 -2.58
CA PHE A 144 7.84 2.03 -1.32
C PHE A 144 7.02 2.55 -0.13
N GLY A 145 7.21 1.97 1.04
CA GLY A 145 6.68 2.38 2.33
C GLY A 145 7.75 2.36 3.42
N HIS A 146 7.44 1.77 4.58
CA HIS A 146 8.36 1.44 5.68
C HIS A 146 8.86 2.65 6.51
N VAL A 147 9.26 3.72 5.89
CA VAL A 147 9.89 4.87 6.57
C VAL A 147 8.87 5.86 7.12
N HIS A 148 7.58 5.63 6.85
CA HIS A 148 6.50 6.56 7.22
C HIS A 148 6.78 7.97 6.70
N GLY A 149 6.79 9.00 7.57
CA GLY A 149 7.19 10.37 7.24
C GLY A 149 8.68 10.69 7.43
N ASN A 150 9.51 9.70 7.80
CA ASN A 150 10.93 9.93 8.13
C ASN A 150 11.82 9.78 6.89
N GLU A 151 11.66 10.67 5.92
CA GLU A 151 12.42 10.63 4.66
C GLU A 151 13.73 11.45 4.70
N ASP A 152 14.01 12.17 5.77
CA ASP A 152 15.14 13.10 5.89
C ASP A 152 16.50 12.43 5.65
N ASN A 153 16.62 11.15 6.00
CA ASN A 153 17.85 10.38 5.82
C ASN A 153 17.90 9.64 4.47
N LEU A 154 16.87 9.76 3.63
CA LEU A 154 16.86 9.13 2.33
C LEU A 154 17.51 10.04 1.28
N LYS A 155 18.40 9.46 0.47
CA LYS A 155 18.90 10.12 -0.72
C LYS A 155 17.73 10.46 -1.64
N GLN A 156 17.68 11.71 -2.12
CA GLN A 156 16.66 12.09 -3.11
C GLN A 156 16.96 11.42 -4.44
N ILE A 157 16.04 10.63 -4.95
CA ILE A 157 16.14 9.88 -6.20
C ILE A 157 14.87 10.09 -7.00
N ASP A 158 15.04 10.53 -8.26
CA ASP A 158 13.94 10.70 -9.18
C ASP A 158 13.13 9.42 -9.38
N ARG A 159 11.82 9.53 -9.53
CA ARG A 159 10.88 8.43 -9.77
C ARG A 159 10.82 7.40 -8.62
N ARG A 160 11.29 7.76 -7.43
CA ARG A 160 11.14 6.97 -6.21
C ARG A 160 10.14 7.65 -5.28
N PHE A 161 9.00 7.03 -5.00
CA PHE A 161 7.90 7.63 -4.25
C PHE A 161 7.47 6.80 -3.06
N ASN A 162 7.33 7.46 -1.92
CA ASN A 162 6.71 6.91 -0.73
C ASN A 162 5.18 6.92 -0.88
N VAL A 163 4.57 5.73 -0.77
CA VAL A 163 3.13 5.55 -0.84
C VAL A 163 2.48 5.32 0.53
N GLY A 164 3.25 5.51 1.59
CA GLY A 164 2.79 5.36 2.97
C GLY A 164 1.59 6.24 3.30
N MET A 165 0.70 5.73 4.15
CA MET A 165 -0.48 6.46 4.62
C MET A 165 -0.12 7.81 5.24
N ASP A 166 0.97 7.87 6.01
CA ASP A 166 1.40 9.04 6.78
C ASP A 166 1.72 10.25 5.88
N VAL A 167 2.26 10.02 4.68
CA VAL A 167 2.66 11.08 3.74
C VAL A 167 1.62 11.36 2.66
N ASN A 168 0.55 10.56 2.59
CA ASN A 168 -0.48 10.68 1.55
C ASN A 168 -1.88 10.93 2.11
N GLY A 169 -1.99 11.50 3.33
CA GLY A 169 -3.27 11.88 3.92
C GLY A 169 -4.21 10.72 4.23
N PHE A 170 -3.64 9.56 4.54
CA PHE A 170 -4.35 8.33 4.92
C PHE A 170 -5.32 7.81 3.85
N VAL A 171 -4.93 7.96 2.58
CA VAL A 171 -5.74 7.51 1.42
C VAL A 171 -4.85 6.92 0.33
N PRO A 172 -5.29 5.86 -0.38
CA PRO A 172 -4.55 5.35 -1.53
C PRO A 172 -4.41 6.40 -2.63
N VAL A 173 -3.25 6.42 -3.30
CA VAL A 173 -2.91 7.40 -4.34
C VAL A 173 -2.60 6.72 -5.67
N THR A 174 -2.84 7.41 -6.78
CA THR A 174 -2.42 6.96 -8.11
C THR A 174 -0.98 7.38 -8.40
N LEU A 175 -0.34 6.73 -9.38
CA LEU A 175 1.00 7.14 -9.83
C LEU A 175 1.00 8.57 -10.39
N ASP A 176 -0.08 9.00 -11.05
CA ASP A 176 -0.20 10.37 -11.57
C ASP A 176 -0.24 11.42 -10.46
N GLU A 177 -0.96 11.13 -9.36
CA GLU A 177 -0.96 12.01 -8.17
C GLU A 177 0.44 12.14 -7.56
N LEU A 178 1.19 11.03 -7.45
CA LEU A 178 2.57 11.04 -6.93
C LEU A 178 3.50 11.86 -7.83
N ILE A 179 3.43 11.67 -9.15
CA ILE A 179 4.24 12.42 -10.11
C ILE A 179 3.91 13.92 -10.07
N THR A 180 2.62 14.27 -9.95
CA THR A 180 2.20 15.66 -9.86
C THR A 180 2.70 16.33 -8.58
N LYS A 181 2.58 15.64 -7.44
CA LYS A 181 3.07 16.12 -6.14
C LYS A 181 4.59 16.36 -6.13
N ALA A 182 5.37 15.55 -6.83
CA ALA A 182 6.83 15.67 -6.89
C ALA A 182 7.33 16.81 -7.80
N LYS A 183 6.45 17.44 -8.61
CA LYS A 183 6.80 18.54 -9.51
C LYS A 183 6.54 19.93 -8.91
N ILE A 184 5.94 19.98 -7.73
CA ILE A 184 5.66 21.21 -6.97
C ILE A 184 6.79 21.50 -6.00
#